data_7e353b81b602add50f01913195752a78
#
_entry.id   7e353b81b602add50f01913195752a78
#
_cell.length_a   1.000
_cell.length_b   1.000
_cell.length_c   1.000
_cell.angle_alpha   90.00
_cell.angle_beta   90.00
_cell.angle_gamma   90.00
#
_symmetry.space_group_name_H-M   'P 1'
#
loop_
_entity.id
_entity.type
_entity.pdbx_description
1 polymer ?
#
loop_
_entity_poly.entity_id
_entity_poly.type
_entity_poly.pdbx_seq_one_letter_code
_entity_poly.pdbx_strand_id
1 'polypeptide(L)'
;LSKDILISKKHSNAFWQTELEQTLLDHQVELVIVAGFAAEDCVLFTYNGAIERGFNTVLLQNGVLSQYPDVITATYRDRNLISYPAVEYLCNLYLSIDQANHAGGTEFESL
;
A
#
# COMPACT_ATOMS: atom_id res chain seq x y z
N LEU A 1 -7.75 3.92 12.91
CA LEU A 1 -8.75 4.83 12.35
C LEU A 1 -10.07 4.10 12.16
N SER A 2 -11.17 4.82 12.27
CA SER A 2 -12.50 4.24 12.17
C SER A 2 -12.82 3.68 10.77
N LYS A 3 -12.05 4.07 9.77
CA LYS A 3 -12.23 3.63 8.38
C LYS A 3 -11.24 2.54 7.95
N ASP A 4 -10.43 2.06 8.87
CA ASP A 4 -9.50 0.99 8.56
C ASP A 4 -10.27 -0.31 8.28
N ILE A 5 -9.80 -1.05 7.30
CA ILE A 5 -10.37 -2.33 6.93
C ILE A 5 -9.45 -3.43 7.43
N LEU A 6 -10.00 -4.34 8.22
CA LEU A 6 -9.26 -5.45 8.78
C LEU A 6 -9.47 -6.68 7.91
N ILE A 7 -8.37 -7.27 7.44
CA ILE A 7 -8.42 -8.48 6.62
C ILE A 7 -7.57 -9.54 7.29
N SER A 8 -8.20 -10.68 7.62
CA SER A 8 -7.49 -11.81 8.20
C SER A 8 -6.82 -12.61 7.09
N LYS A 9 -5.59 -13.02 7.34
CA LYS A 9 -4.85 -13.84 6.38
C LYS A 9 -4.15 -15.00 7.09
N LYS A 10 -3.91 -16.08 6.35
CA LYS A 10 -3.25 -17.28 6.85
C LYS A 10 -1.91 -17.57 6.17
N HIS A 11 -1.56 -16.78 5.16
CA HIS A 11 -0.36 -17.00 4.36
C HIS A 11 0.44 -15.70 4.25
N SER A 12 1.70 -15.81 3.83
CA SER A 12 2.57 -14.65 3.70
C SER A 12 2.00 -13.61 2.73
N ASN A 13 1.50 -14.06 1.57
CA ASN A 13 0.86 -13.17 0.60
C ASN A 13 -0.54 -12.80 1.10
N ALA A 14 -0.75 -11.52 1.40
CA ALA A 14 -2.03 -11.04 1.91
C ALA A 14 -3.16 -11.17 0.88
N PHE A 15 -2.85 -11.36 -0.39
CA PHE A 15 -3.87 -11.56 -1.43
C PHE A 15 -4.35 -13.01 -1.51
N TRP A 16 -3.59 -13.96 -0.98
CA TRP A 16 -3.90 -15.37 -1.15
C TRP A 16 -5.05 -15.78 -0.24
N GLN A 17 -6.13 -16.27 -0.85
CA GLN A 17 -7.32 -16.74 -0.15
C GLN A 17 -7.90 -15.70 0.82
N THR A 18 -7.89 -14.44 0.40
CA THR A 18 -8.50 -13.34 1.15
C THR A 18 -9.33 -12.47 0.22
N GLU A 19 -10.10 -11.57 0.82
CA GLU A 19 -10.90 -10.59 0.10
C GLU A 19 -10.12 -9.31 -0.26
N LEU A 20 -8.80 -9.29 -0.07
CA LEU A 20 -8.01 -8.06 -0.25
C LEU A 20 -8.11 -7.51 -1.68
N GLU A 21 -7.94 -8.37 -2.68
CA GLU A 21 -8.01 -7.91 -4.07
C GLU A 21 -9.36 -7.27 -4.38
N GLN A 22 -10.45 -7.92 -4.00
CA GLN A 22 -11.78 -7.39 -4.25
C GLN A 22 -12.01 -6.09 -3.48
N THR A 23 -11.53 -6.01 -2.25
CA THR A 23 -11.62 -4.79 -1.45
C THR A 23 -10.92 -3.61 -2.15
N LEU A 24 -9.72 -3.84 -2.66
CA LEU A 24 -8.97 -2.79 -3.38
C LEU A 24 -9.69 -2.39 -4.66
N LEU A 25 -10.23 -3.34 -5.40
CA LEU A 25 -10.98 -3.06 -6.63
C LEU A 25 -12.26 -2.27 -6.32
N ASP A 26 -12.97 -2.64 -5.28
CA ASP A 26 -14.22 -1.96 -4.88
C ASP A 26 -13.96 -0.50 -4.48
N HIS A 27 -12.79 -0.22 -3.91
CA HIS A 27 -12.40 1.14 -3.52
C HIS A 27 -11.67 1.90 -4.63
N GLN A 28 -11.55 1.32 -5.82
CA GLN A 28 -10.91 1.96 -6.98
C GLN A 28 -9.48 2.43 -6.66
N VAL A 29 -8.72 1.59 -5.95
CA VAL A 29 -7.36 1.91 -5.52
C VAL A 29 -6.44 2.02 -6.75
N GLU A 30 -5.70 3.10 -6.83
CA GLU A 30 -4.76 3.35 -7.93
C GLU A 30 -3.30 3.06 -7.55
N LEU A 31 -2.96 3.12 -6.27
CA LEU A 31 -1.62 2.88 -5.77
C LEU A 31 -1.70 2.08 -4.47
N VAL A 32 -0.95 1.00 -4.40
CA VAL A 32 -0.81 0.20 -3.18
C VAL A 32 0.54 0.51 -2.55
N ILE A 33 0.52 0.92 -1.29
CA ILE A 33 1.73 1.18 -0.51
C ILE A 33 1.83 0.07 0.53
N VAL A 34 2.88 -0.73 0.45
CA VAL A 34 3.07 -1.87 1.36
C VAL A 34 4.07 -1.49 2.45
N ALA A 35 3.74 -1.82 3.68
CA ALA A 35 4.58 -1.59 4.85
C ALA A 35 4.43 -2.75 5.82
N GLY A 36 5.34 -2.85 6.77
CA GLY A 36 5.26 -3.82 7.84
C GLY A 36 6.44 -4.78 7.89
N PHE A 37 6.21 -5.95 8.48
CA PHE A 37 7.20 -7.01 8.71
C PHE A 37 6.74 -8.30 8.00
N ALA A 38 7.58 -9.06 7.34
CA ALA A 38 9.02 -8.86 7.15
C ALA A 38 9.34 -8.63 5.69
N ALA A 39 10.40 -7.87 5.45
CA ALA A 39 10.85 -7.53 4.11
C ALA A 39 11.11 -8.75 3.23
N GLU A 40 11.59 -9.84 3.84
CA GLU A 40 11.92 -11.08 3.12
C GLU A 40 10.76 -12.08 3.05
N ASP A 41 9.62 -11.78 3.67
CA ASP A 41 8.51 -12.72 3.76
C ASP A 41 7.18 -12.04 3.44
N CYS A 42 6.35 -11.73 4.44
CA CYS A 42 4.99 -11.21 4.21
C CYS A 42 4.98 -9.96 3.34
N VAL A 43 5.92 -9.05 3.54
CA VAL A 43 6.02 -7.83 2.75
C VAL A 43 6.38 -8.16 1.29
N LEU A 44 7.37 -9.02 1.09
CA LEU A 44 7.81 -9.42 -0.25
C LEU A 44 6.70 -10.10 -1.02
N PHE A 45 6.06 -11.09 -0.42
CA PHE A 45 5.01 -11.85 -1.10
C PHE A 45 3.78 -10.99 -1.39
N THR A 46 3.41 -10.10 -0.48
CA THR A 46 2.29 -9.19 -0.69
C THR A 46 2.61 -8.16 -1.76
N TYR A 47 3.83 -7.60 -1.76
CA TYR A 47 4.28 -6.66 -2.78
C TYR A 47 4.20 -7.30 -4.17
N ASN A 48 4.79 -8.48 -4.33
CA ASN A 48 4.76 -9.19 -5.60
C ASN A 48 3.32 -9.59 -5.97
N GLY A 49 2.52 -9.99 -4.99
CA GLY A 49 1.12 -10.34 -5.21
C GLY A 49 0.30 -9.17 -5.75
N ALA A 50 0.56 -7.97 -5.26
CA ALA A 50 -0.11 -6.76 -5.76
C ALA A 50 0.29 -6.47 -7.21
N ILE A 51 1.59 -6.55 -7.53
CA ILE A 51 2.09 -6.32 -8.89
C ILE A 51 1.50 -7.35 -9.86
N GLU A 52 1.47 -8.62 -9.47
CA GLU A 52 0.93 -9.67 -10.31
C GLU A 52 -0.56 -9.51 -10.60
N ARG A 53 -1.27 -8.78 -9.76
CA ARG A 53 -2.69 -8.48 -9.93
C ARG A 53 -2.95 -7.16 -10.64
N GLY A 54 -1.88 -6.50 -11.11
CA GLY A 54 -2.00 -5.29 -11.91
C GLY A 54 -2.05 -3.99 -11.12
N PHE A 55 -1.78 -4.03 -9.81
CA PHE A 55 -1.74 -2.79 -9.02
C PHE A 55 -0.37 -2.13 -9.13
N ASN A 56 -0.37 -0.80 -9.26
CA ASN A 56 0.83 -0.01 -9.06
C ASN A 56 1.23 -0.13 -7.59
N THR A 57 2.44 -0.57 -7.32
CA THR A 57 2.83 -0.97 -5.96
C THR A 57 4.19 -0.42 -5.60
N VAL A 58 4.29 0.12 -4.41
CA VAL A 58 5.53 0.63 -3.82
C VAL A 58 5.63 0.19 -2.37
N LEU A 59 6.86 0.18 -1.84
CA LEU A 59 7.12 -0.01 -0.41
C LEU A 59 7.30 1.34 0.25
N LEU A 60 6.83 1.46 1.49
CA LEU A 60 7.06 2.68 2.27
C LEU A 60 8.49 2.67 2.81
N GLN A 61 9.29 3.65 2.41
CA GLN A 61 10.64 3.80 2.92
C GLN A 61 10.58 4.02 4.44
N ASN A 62 11.42 3.30 5.16
CA ASN A 62 11.46 3.26 6.63
C ASN A 62 10.23 2.65 7.29
N GLY A 63 9.28 2.14 6.50
CA GLY A 63 8.10 1.45 7.01
C GLY A 63 8.14 -0.05 6.84
N VAL A 64 9.23 -0.60 6.33
CA VAL A 64 9.42 -2.03 6.12
C VAL A 64 10.50 -2.51 7.07
N LEU A 65 10.24 -3.60 7.79
CA LEU A 65 11.10 -4.10 8.85
C LEU A 65 11.61 -5.49 8.53
N SER A 66 12.77 -5.82 9.05
CA SER A 66 13.37 -7.14 9.01
C SER A 66 14.30 -7.32 10.20
N GLN A 67 14.54 -8.59 10.59
CA GLN A 67 15.59 -8.92 11.56
C GLN A 67 16.98 -8.84 10.94
N TYR A 68 17.08 -8.70 9.63
CA TYR A 68 18.34 -8.77 8.88
C TYR A 68 18.58 -7.43 8.17
N PRO A 69 19.55 -6.60 8.64
CA PRO A 69 19.80 -5.29 8.01
C PRO A 69 20.16 -5.35 6.53
N ASP A 70 20.87 -6.39 6.12
CA ASP A 70 21.25 -6.58 4.72
C ASP A 70 20.03 -6.82 3.83
N VAL A 71 18.98 -7.45 4.35
CA VAL A 71 17.73 -7.65 3.63
C VAL A 71 17.04 -6.32 3.37
N ILE A 72 17.01 -5.42 4.33
CA ILE A 72 16.45 -4.08 4.14
C ILE A 72 17.18 -3.34 3.03
N THR A 73 18.50 -3.38 3.05
CA THR A 73 19.33 -2.74 2.01
C THR A 73 19.01 -3.30 0.63
N ALA A 74 18.96 -4.64 0.52
CA ALA A 74 18.66 -5.30 -0.75
C ALA A 74 17.24 -4.99 -1.23
N THR A 75 16.29 -4.97 -0.32
CA THR A 75 14.88 -4.66 -0.64
C THR A 75 14.77 -3.25 -1.21
N TYR A 76 15.42 -2.28 -0.57
CA TYR A 76 15.38 -0.89 -1.05
C TYR A 76 16.12 -0.71 -2.37
N ARG A 77 17.14 -1.52 -2.63
CA ARG A 77 17.83 -1.51 -3.93
C ARG A 77 16.95 -2.07 -5.04
N ASP A 78 16.19 -3.12 -4.75
CA ASP A 78 15.56 -3.95 -5.80
C ASP A 78 14.08 -3.67 -6.02
N ARG A 79 13.41 -2.94 -5.11
CA ARG A 79 11.97 -2.69 -5.16
C ARG A 79 11.66 -1.21 -5.30
N ASN A 80 10.43 -0.92 -5.73
CA ASN A 80 9.96 0.47 -5.83
C ASN A 80 9.67 1.02 -4.43
N LEU A 81 10.13 2.23 -4.16
CA LEU A 81 9.97 2.87 -2.86
C LEU A 81 9.24 4.19 -2.99
N ILE A 82 8.58 4.57 -1.90
CA ILE A 82 8.03 5.91 -1.74
C ILE A 82 8.40 6.42 -0.35
N SER A 83 8.80 7.69 -0.26
CA SER A 83 9.08 8.31 1.03
C SER A 83 7.79 8.76 1.70
N TYR A 84 7.81 8.90 3.02
CA TYR A 84 6.64 9.39 3.75
C TYR A 84 6.21 10.79 3.30
N PRO A 85 7.13 11.76 3.11
CA PRO A 85 6.71 13.07 2.59
C PRO A 85 6.03 12.98 1.22
N ALA A 86 6.47 12.08 0.35
CA ALA A 86 5.83 11.90 -0.95
C ALA A 86 4.41 11.36 -0.78
N VAL A 87 4.17 10.48 0.20
CA VAL A 87 2.82 10.02 0.52
C VAL A 87 1.93 11.19 0.93
N GLU A 88 2.44 12.07 1.78
CA GLU A 88 1.70 13.26 2.20
C GLU A 88 1.36 14.16 1.02
N TYR A 89 2.31 14.38 0.12
CA TYR A 89 2.05 15.18 -1.09
C TYR A 89 0.97 14.56 -1.96
N LEU A 90 1.01 13.24 -2.14
CA LEU A 90 -0.02 12.55 -2.92
C LEU A 90 -1.40 12.66 -2.27
N CYS A 91 -1.49 12.48 -0.96
CA CYS A 91 -2.76 12.62 -0.25
C CYS A 91 -3.32 14.03 -0.40
N ASN A 92 -2.48 15.05 -0.29
CA ASN A 92 -2.90 16.44 -0.45
C ASN A 92 -3.33 16.71 -1.89
N LEU A 93 -2.66 16.14 -2.87
CA LEU A 93 -3.03 16.28 -4.27
C LEU A 93 -4.38 15.64 -4.54
N TYR A 94 -4.63 14.45 -4.03
CA TYR A 94 -5.93 13.79 -4.16
C TYR A 94 -7.05 14.59 -3.52
N LEU A 95 -6.82 15.14 -2.34
CA LEU A 95 -7.80 16.02 -1.69
C LEU A 95 -8.13 17.23 -2.55
N SER A 96 -7.13 17.87 -3.13
CA SER A 96 -7.32 19.05 -3.99
C SER A 96 -8.13 18.68 -5.23
N ILE A 97 -7.82 17.57 -5.86
CA ILE A 97 -8.54 17.12 -7.06
C ILE A 97 -9.98 16.76 -6.70
N ASP A 98 -10.19 16.05 -5.61
CA ASP A 98 -11.51 15.66 -5.17
C ASP A 98 -12.39 16.88 -4.86
N GLN A 99 -11.84 17.86 -4.17
CA GLN A 99 -12.54 19.11 -3.86
C GLN A 99 -12.91 19.88 -5.13
N ALA A 100 -12.01 19.93 -6.11
CA ALA A 100 -12.27 20.60 -7.37
C ALA A 100 -13.36 19.90 -8.17
N ASN A 101 -13.39 18.58 -8.16
CA ASN A 101 -14.36 17.79 -8.92
C ASN A 101 -15.72 17.67 -8.23
N HIS A 102 -15.74 17.78 -6.91
CA HIS A 102 -16.95 17.57 -6.10
C HIS A 102 -17.22 18.77 -5.20
N ALA A 103 -17.15 19.97 -5.78
CA ALA A 103 -17.29 21.23 -5.03
C ALA A 103 -18.55 21.20 -4.15
N GLY A 104 -18.34 21.16 -2.84
CA GLY A 104 -19.42 21.11 -1.87
C GLY A 104 -20.06 19.75 -1.68
N GLY A 105 -19.48 18.70 -2.23
CA GLY A 105 -20.21 17.46 -2.30
C GLY A 105 -19.60 16.33 -1.51
N THR A 106 -18.73 15.61 -2.12
CA THR A 106 -18.35 14.28 -1.69
C THR A 106 -17.21 14.29 -0.71
N GLU A 107 -17.31 13.47 0.31
CA GLU A 107 -16.19 13.26 1.23
C GLU A 107 -15.06 12.51 0.54
N PHE A 108 -13.84 12.94 0.83
CA PHE A 108 -12.66 12.23 0.39
C PHE A 108 -12.37 11.07 1.35
N GLU A 109 -12.25 9.87 0.80
CA GLU A 109 -11.87 8.69 1.56
C GLU A 109 -10.35 8.57 1.56
N SER A 110 -9.71 8.71 2.74
CA SER A 110 -8.26 8.53 2.80
C SER A 110 -7.88 7.07 2.68
N LEU A 111 -6.76 6.84 2.06
CA LEU A 111 -6.21 5.52 1.88
C LEU A 111 -5.54 4.98 3.13
#